data_bcbd359b967988be17d70856dc27c68e
#
_entry.id   bcbd359b967988be17d70856dc27c68e
#
_cell.length_a   1.000
_cell.length_b   1.000
_cell.length_c   1.000
_cell.angle_alpha   90.00
_cell.angle_beta   90.00
_cell.angle_gamma   90.00
#
_symmetry.space_group_name_H-M   'P 1'
#
loop_
_entity.id
_entity.type
_entity.pdbx_description
1 polymer ?
#
loop_
_entity_poly.entity_id
_entity_poly.type
_entity_poly.pdbx_seq_one_letter_code
_entity_poly.pdbx_strand_id
1 'polypeptide(L)'
;VLLIRLAWGVDYPYTKMPIEGIRNLDKMDIDFAREFGYRIKLLGRARMRDGKLEAGVFPTLVNHTYLLARVGGAYNAVRVEGNAVGSLFLHGLGAGSLPTASAVLGDLISIARQNNKLNSGFVKQVLPQADILPPEEACSTYYMRFMVKDDPGVLRDLSGALSDQGVSIAQAIQKGQSEAGVPLVFMTHEAPVSAIRKAVETMRKSDFLLAPAICYRVMG
;
A
#
# COMPACT_ATOMS: atom_id res chain seq x y z
N VAL A 1 -2.66 -13.70 1.60
CA VAL A 1 -2.65 -15.01 0.92
C VAL A 1 -4.05 -15.61 0.87
N LEU A 2 -4.77 -15.78 2.00
CA LEU A 2 -6.12 -16.42 2.00
C LEU A 2 -7.10 -15.72 1.05
N LEU A 3 -7.17 -14.39 1.06
CA LEU A 3 -8.04 -13.64 0.15
C LEU A 3 -7.62 -13.81 -1.33
N ILE A 4 -6.35 -13.98 -1.61
CA ILE A 4 -5.85 -14.29 -2.97
C ILE A 4 -6.38 -15.64 -3.44
N ARG A 5 -6.29 -16.67 -2.58
CA ARG A 5 -6.84 -17.99 -2.88
C ARG A 5 -8.33 -17.93 -3.19
N LEU A 6 -9.09 -17.20 -2.36
CA LEU A 6 -10.54 -17.05 -2.54
C LEU A 6 -10.90 -16.29 -3.82
N ALA A 7 -10.14 -15.25 -4.17
CA ALA A 7 -10.45 -14.39 -5.32
C ALA A 7 -10.05 -15.02 -6.66
N TRP A 8 -8.91 -15.70 -6.74
CA TRP A 8 -8.34 -16.18 -8.00
C TRP A 8 -8.12 -17.69 -8.08
N GLY A 9 -8.33 -18.44 -6.99
CA GLY A 9 -8.11 -19.89 -6.99
C GLY A 9 -6.66 -20.30 -7.23
N VAL A 10 -5.71 -19.46 -6.80
CA VAL A 10 -4.27 -19.69 -6.97
C VAL A 10 -3.55 -19.65 -5.64
N ASP A 11 -2.40 -20.29 -5.54
CA ASP A 11 -1.52 -20.25 -4.39
C ASP A 11 -0.42 -19.19 -4.59
N TYR A 12 -0.29 -18.29 -3.59
CA TYR A 12 0.72 -17.24 -3.59
C TYR A 12 1.76 -17.56 -2.51
N PRO A 13 3.04 -17.76 -2.86
CA PRO A 13 4.09 -18.05 -1.89
C PRO A 13 4.33 -16.83 -0.99
N TYR A 14 3.99 -16.98 0.28
CA TYR A 14 4.10 -15.90 1.28
C TYR A 14 5.50 -15.27 1.35
N THR A 15 6.54 -16.09 1.20
CA THR A 15 7.94 -15.65 1.25
C THR A 15 8.34 -14.68 0.12
N LYS A 16 7.57 -14.63 -0.96
CA LYS A 16 7.78 -13.70 -2.09
C LYS A 16 6.96 -12.42 -1.97
N MET A 17 6.11 -12.32 -0.95
CA MET A 17 5.26 -11.14 -0.78
C MET A 17 6.06 -9.98 -0.19
N PRO A 18 6.15 -8.83 -0.88
CA PRO A 18 6.78 -7.64 -0.32
C PRO A 18 5.92 -7.11 0.83
N ILE A 19 6.56 -6.86 1.98
CA ILE A 19 5.90 -6.39 3.19
C ILE A 19 6.69 -5.23 3.76
N GLU A 20 6.05 -4.07 3.85
CA GLU A 20 6.56 -2.89 4.52
C GLU A 20 5.68 -2.54 5.72
N GLY A 21 6.30 -2.32 6.87
CA GLY A 21 5.60 -1.97 8.11
C GLY A 21 5.46 -0.45 8.29
N ILE A 22 4.83 -0.06 9.41
CA ILE A 22 4.57 1.35 9.78
C ILE A 22 5.49 1.86 10.89
N ARG A 23 6.55 1.13 11.25
CA ARG A 23 7.45 1.53 12.36
C ARG A 23 8.14 2.87 12.15
N ASN A 24 8.40 3.21 10.89
CA ASN A 24 9.11 4.44 10.50
C ASN A 24 8.14 5.54 10.06
N LEU A 25 6.84 5.38 10.35
CA LEU A 25 5.84 6.39 10.03
C LEU A 25 5.99 7.58 10.98
N ASP A 26 6.27 8.75 10.42
CA ASP A 26 6.42 9.99 11.15
C ASP A 26 5.10 10.76 11.20
N LYS A 27 4.91 11.54 12.29
CA LYS A 27 3.78 12.46 12.42
C LYS A 27 3.75 13.47 11.26
N MET A 28 4.91 13.94 10.83
CA MET A 28 5.04 14.86 9.70
C MET A 28 4.42 14.29 8.43
N ASP A 29 4.64 13.00 8.13
CA ASP A 29 4.05 12.34 6.96
C ASP A 29 2.52 12.23 7.08
N ILE A 30 2.01 12.01 8.30
CA ILE A 30 0.56 12.00 8.56
C ILE A 30 -0.06 13.38 8.30
N ASP A 31 0.62 14.44 8.73
CA ASP A 31 0.13 15.81 8.58
C ASP A 31 0.17 16.24 7.11
N PHE A 32 1.25 15.96 6.36
CA PHE A 32 1.31 16.19 4.92
C PHE A 32 0.28 15.36 4.16
N ALA A 33 0.10 14.08 4.51
CA ALA A 33 -0.92 13.25 3.87
C ALA A 33 -2.32 13.84 4.05
N ARG A 34 -2.65 14.38 5.24
CA ARG A 34 -3.92 15.07 5.49
C ARG A 34 -4.09 16.29 4.61
N GLU A 35 -3.05 17.07 4.44
CA GLU A 35 -3.06 18.28 3.62
C GLU A 35 -3.34 17.97 2.16
N PHE A 36 -2.77 16.88 1.64
CA PHE A 36 -3.10 16.36 0.31
C PHE A 36 -4.48 15.69 0.23
N GLY A 37 -5.24 15.60 1.33
CA GLY A 37 -6.55 14.95 1.36
C GLY A 37 -6.51 13.43 1.50
N TYR A 38 -5.44 12.89 2.08
CA TYR A 38 -5.26 11.46 2.28
C TYR A 38 -5.20 11.05 3.75
N ARG A 39 -5.32 9.74 3.99
CA ARG A 39 -5.03 9.07 5.25
C ARG A 39 -4.04 7.95 4.98
N ILE A 40 -3.01 7.82 5.82
CA ILE A 40 -2.08 6.69 5.71
C ILE A 40 -2.70 5.48 6.39
N LYS A 41 -2.79 4.38 5.67
CA LYS A 41 -3.29 3.07 6.14
C LYS A 41 -2.28 1.98 5.79
N LEU A 42 -2.12 0.98 6.66
CA LEU A 42 -1.42 -0.24 6.29
C LEU A 42 -2.37 -1.13 5.50
N LEU A 43 -2.11 -1.31 4.22
CA LEU A 43 -2.99 -2.08 3.33
C LEU A 43 -2.29 -3.33 2.81
N GLY A 44 -2.96 -4.48 2.94
CA GLY A 44 -2.72 -5.63 2.08
C GLY A 44 -3.49 -5.44 0.78
N ARG A 45 -2.80 -5.38 -0.35
CA ARG A 45 -3.41 -5.24 -1.68
C ARG A 45 -3.01 -6.40 -2.58
N ALA A 46 -3.95 -6.89 -3.35
CA ALA A 46 -3.70 -7.82 -4.45
C ALA A 46 -4.54 -7.40 -5.67
N ARG A 47 -3.97 -7.49 -6.86
CA ARG A 47 -4.66 -7.22 -8.13
C ARG A 47 -4.04 -8.02 -9.27
N MET A 48 -4.85 -8.33 -10.27
CA MET A 48 -4.36 -8.89 -11.52
C MET A 48 -3.96 -7.75 -12.46
N ARG A 49 -2.77 -7.84 -13.06
CA ARG A 49 -2.28 -6.89 -14.06
C ARG A 49 -1.63 -7.70 -15.19
N ASP A 50 -2.16 -7.58 -16.38
CA ASP A 50 -1.67 -8.27 -17.58
C ASP A 50 -1.45 -9.78 -17.38
N GLY A 51 -2.40 -10.43 -16.70
CA GLY A 51 -2.36 -11.87 -16.39
C GLY A 51 -1.46 -12.25 -15.21
N LYS A 52 -0.69 -11.32 -14.64
CA LYS A 52 0.17 -11.54 -13.48
C LYS A 52 -0.44 -10.98 -12.20
N LEU A 53 -0.21 -11.64 -11.09
CA LEU A 53 -0.71 -11.24 -9.78
C LEU A 53 0.30 -10.33 -9.06
N GLU A 54 -0.07 -9.06 -8.86
CA GLU A 54 0.62 -8.14 -7.98
C GLU A 54 0.01 -8.25 -6.58
N ALA A 55 0.84 -8.47 -5.55
CA ALA A 55 0.37 -8.46 -4.18
C ALA A 55 1.45 -7.95 -3.22
N GLY A 56 1.03 -7.35 -2.10
CA GLY A 56 1.94 -6.86 -1.07
C GLY A 56 1.21 -6.20 0.09
N VAL A 57 1.98 -5.84 1.12
CA VAL A 57 1.50 -5.09 2.29
C VAL A 57 2.35 -3.84 2.45
N PHE A 58 1.72 -2.67 2.42
CA PHE A 58 2.42 -1.38 2.41
C PHE A 58 1.67 -0.31 3.19
N PRO A 59 2.38 0.64 3.83
CA PRO A 59 1.82 1.93 4.19
C PRO A 59 1.35 2.63 2.90
N THR A 60 0.09 3.01 2.87
CA THR A 60 -0.53 3.53 1.64
C THR A 60 -1.36 4.77 1.96
N LEU A 61 -1.18 5.82 1.18
CA LEU A 61 -2.04 6.99 1.22
C LEU A 61 -3.37 6.65 0.55
N VAL A 62 -4.46 6.75 1.30
CA VAL A 62 -5.82 6.49 0.83
C VAL A 62 -6.58 7.80 0.84
N ASN A 63 -7.15 8.20 -0.29
CA ASN A 63 -7.92 9.44 -0.38
C ASN A 63 -9.09 9.39 0.62
N HIS A 64 -9.33 10.52 1.32
CA HIS A 64 -10.33 10.62 2.39
C HIS A 64 -11.77 10.36 1.92
N THR A 65 -12.04 10.44 0.63
CA THR A 65 -13.35 10.11 0.03
C THR A 65 -13.65 8.61 0.05
N TYR A 66 -12.63 7.76 0.07
CA TYR A 66 -12.83 6.32 0.17
C TYR A 66 -13.25 5.88 1.57
N LEU A 67 -14.22 4.97 1.66
CA LEU A 67 -14.64 4.37 2.94
C LEU A 67 -13.48 3.73 3.70
N LEU A 68 -12.53 3.15 2.98
CA LEU A 68 -11.34 2.51 3.53
C LEU A 68 -10.48 3.47 4.37
N ALA A 69 -10.42 4.75 4.00
CA ALA A 69 -9.70 5.78 4.75
C ALA A 69 -10.30 6.05 6.14
N ARG A 70 -11.60 5.77 6.31
CA ARG A 70 -12.38 6.05 7.53
C ARG A 70 -12.40 4.89 8.53
N VAL A 71 -11.92 3.71 8.13
CA VAL A 71 -11.84 2.54 9.03
C VAL A 71 -10.85 2.81 10.14
N GLY A 72 -11.24 2.61 11.39
CA GLY A 72 -10.39 2.87 12.56
C GLY A 72 -10.80 2.05 13.78
N GLY A 73 -10.03 2.17 14.86
CA GLY A 73 -10.27 1.44 16.09
C GLY A 73 -10.17 -0.07 15.88
N ALA A 74 -11.10 -0.83 16.43
CA ALA A 74 -11.18 -2.29 16.31
C ALA A 74 -11.81 -2.79 15.00
N TYR A 75 -12.21 -1.88 14.12
CA TYR A 75 -12.82 -2.24 12.84
C TYR A 75 -11.79 -2.63 11.80
N ASN A 76 -12.13 -3.63 11.01
CA ASN A 76 -11.42 -4.04 9.80
C ASN A 76 -12.32 -3.86 8.59
N ALA A 77 -11.70 -3.74 7.41
CA ALA A 77 -12.45 -3.71 6.17
C ALA A 77 -11.69 -4.42 5.04
N VAL A 78 -12.47 -4.93 4.10
CA VAL A 78 -11.98 -5.47 2.84
C VAL A 78 -12.77 -4.79 1.72
N ARG A 79 -12.05 -4.19 0.76
CA ARG A 79 -12.62 -3.72 -0.49
C ARG A 79 -12.31 -4.74 -1.58
N VAL A 80 -13.33 -5.17 -2.29
CA VAL A 80 -13.20 -6.06 -3.44
C VAL A 80 -13.72 -5.32 -4.66
N GLU A 81 -12.95 -5.33 -5.74
CA GLU A 81 -13.34 -4.78 -7.03
C GLU A 81 -13.59 -5.93 -7.99
N GLY A 82 -14.85 -6.14 -8.34
CA GLY A 82 -15.25 -7.18 -9.27
C GLY A 82 -15.62 -6.57 -10.62
N ASN A 83 -15.29 -7.28 -11.71
CA ASN A 83 -15.54 -6.82 -13.08
C ASN A 83 -17.03 -6.64 -13.41
N ALA A 84 -17.90 -7.45 -12.83
CA ALA A 84 -19.35 -7.40 -13.07
C ALA A 84 -20.12 -6.69 -11.94
N VAL A 85 -19.73 -6.91 -10.68
CA VAL A 85 -20.42 -6.37 -9.50
C VAL A 85 -19.93 -4.99 -9.09
N GLY A 86 -18.76 -4.57 -9.60
CA GLY A 86 -18.13 -3.32 -9.20
C GLY A 86 -17.49 -3.41 -7.81
N SER A 87 -17.54 -2.30 -7.07
CA SER A 87 -16.88 -2.18 -5.76
C SER A 87 -17.77 -2.70 -4.63
N LEU A 88 -17.28 -3.68 -3.89
CA LEU A 88 -17.85 -4.19 -2.66
C LEU A 88 -17.00 -3.75 -1.47
N PHE A 89 -17.64 -3.39 -0.38
CA PHE A 89 -17.00 -2.99 0.86
C PHE A 89 -17.56 -3.79 2.03
N LEU A 90 -16.71 -4.64 2.61
CA LEU A 90 -17.00 -5.44 3.79
C LEU A 90 -16.35 -4.76 5.00
N HIS A 91 -17.13 -4.51 6.04
CA HIS A 91 -16.66 -3.76 7.21
C HIS A 91 -17.26 -4.36 8.47
N GLY A 92 -16.44 -4.58 9.48
CA GLY A 92 -16.89 -5.16 10.74
C GLY A 92 -15.81 -5.15 11.82
N LEU A 93 -16.22 -5.50 13.04
CA LEU A 93 -15.30 -5.68 14.15
C LEU A 93 -14.43 -6.91 13.90
N GLY A 94 -13.11 -6.72 13.86
CA GLY A 94 -12.14 -7.81 13.73
C GLY A 94 -11.56 -8.29 15.05
N ALA A 95 -11.79 -7.53 16.15
CA ALA A 95 -11.31 -7.83 17.48
C ALA A 95 -12.39 -7.52 18.52
N GLY A 96 -12.25 -8.14 19.69
CA GLY A 96 -13.17 -8.02 20.81
C GLY A 96 -13.72 -9.39 21.24
N SER A 97 -14.09 -9.53 22.51
CA SER A 97 -14.55 -10.82 23.08
C SER A 97 -15.79 -11.36 22.38
N LEU A 98 -16.81 -10.53 22.22
CA LEU A 98 -18.08 -10.94 21.58
C LEU A 98 -17.95 -11.24 20.08
N PRO A 99 -17.32 -10.41 19.25
CA PRO A 99 -17.10 -10.72 17.85
C PRO A 99 -16.30 -12.01 17.63
N THR A 100 -15.26 -12.24 18.44
CA THR A 100 -14.46 -13.46 18.37
C THR A 100 -15.27 -14.69 18.80
N ALA A 101 -16.00 -14.61 19.91
CA ALA A 101 -16.85 -15.69 20.36
C ALA A 101 -17.94 -16.02 19.33
N SER A 102 -18.56 -15.02 18.71
CA SER A 102 -19.56 -15.21 17.65
C SER A 102 -18.98 -15.94 16.44
N ALA A 103 -17.77 -15.61 16.02
CA ALA A 103 -17.10 -16.29 14.89
C ALA A 103 -16.80 -17.76 15.24
N VAL A 104 -16.26 -18.04 16.42
CA VAL A 104 -15.97 -19.41 16.88
C VAL A 104 -17.25 -20.24 16.97
N LEU A 105 -18.32 -19.69 17.56
CA LEU A 105 -19.61 -20.38 17.65
C LEU A 105 -20.22 -20.63 16.27
N GLY A 106 -20.10 -19.68 15.34
CA GLY A 106 -20.53 -19.86 13.96
C GLY A 106 -19.85 -21.05 13.28
N ASP A 107 -18.54 -21.19 13.47
CA ASP A 107 -17.76 -22.30 12.93
C ASP A 107 -18.16 -23.64 13.59
N LEU A 108 -18.33 -23.67 14.92
CA LEU A 108 -18.79 -24.85 15.63
C LEU A 108 -20.18 -25.33 15.18
N ILE A 109 -21.12 -24.39 15.00
CA ILE A 109 -22.45 -24.68 14.49
C ILE A 109 -22.38 -25.22 13.06
N SER A 110 -21.52 -24.65 12.23
CA SER A 110 -21.32 -25.10 10.84
C SER A 110 -20.78 -26.53 10.78
N ILE A 111 -19.84 -26.87 11.65
CA ILE A 111 -19.30 -28.24 11.79
C ILE A 111 -20.37 -29.19 12.30
N ALA A 112 -21.11 -28.82 13.35
CA ALA A 112 -22.16 -29.65 13.95
C ALA A 112 -23.32 -29.97 12.99
N ARG A 113 -23.63 -29.06 12.06
CA ARG A 113 -24.62 -29.27 11.00
C ARG A 113 -24.17 -30.21 9.89
N GLN A 114 -23.03 -30.85 10.05
CA GLN A 114 -22.46 -31.81 9.10
C GLN A 114 -22.29 -31.29 7.68
N ASN A 115 -21.98 -30.07 7.52
CA ASN A 115 -21.41 -29.61 6.29
C ASN A 115 -19.98 -30.19 6.17
N ASN A 116 -19.92 -31.55 6.16
CA ASN A 116 -18.66 -32.32 5.99
C ASN A 116 -17.91 -32.04 4.70
N LYS A 117 -18.48 -31.23 3.86
CA LYS A 117 -17.79 -30.58 2.74
C LYS A 117 -17.39 -29.19 3.20
N LEU A 118 -16.32 -29.11 3.99
CA LEU A 118 -15.55 -27.89 4.15
C LEU A 118 -14.97 -27.51 2.78
N ASN A 119 -15.85 -27.21 1.84
CA ASN A 119 -15.49 -26.72 0.55
C ASN A 119 -15.17 -25.23 0.75
N SER A 120 -13.88 -24.94 0.80
CA SER A 120 -13.37 -23.57 0.59
C SER A 120 -13.79 -22.97 -0.77
N GLY A 121 -14.78 -23.56 -1.44
CA GLY A 121 -15.20 -23.17 -2.80
C GLY A 121 -14.30 -23.69 -3.90
N PHE A 122 -13.22 -24.39 -3.59
CA PHE A 122 -12.28 -24.91 -4.58
C PHE A 122 -12.60 -26.35 -4.97
N VAL A 123 -12.65 -26.62 -6.27
CA VAL A 123 -12.83 -27.96 -6.82
C VAL A 123 -11.54 -28.79 -6.66
N LYS A 124 -10.37 -28.16 -6.66
CA LYS A 124 -9.07 -28.79 -6.54
C LYS A 124 -8.53 -28.62 -5.13
N GLN A 125 -8.00 -29.71 -4.53
CA GLN A 125 -7.31 -29.66 -3.24
C GLN A 125 -5.98 -28.93 -3.31
N VAL A 126 -5.29 -29.01 -4.45
CA VAL A 126 -4.03 -28.29 -4.71
C VAL A 126 -4.30 -27.20 -5.73
N LEU A 127 -4.08 -25.96 -5.33
CA LEU A 127 -4.23 -24.80 -6.19
C LEU A 127 -2.99 -24.62 -7.07
N PRO A 128 -3.16 -24.14 -8.32
CA PRO A 128 -2.03 -23.77 -9.15
C PRO A 128 -1.27 -22.61 -8.53
N GLN A 129 0.03 -22.53 -8.79
CA GLN A 129 0.84 -21.39 -8.36
C GLN A 129 0.44 -20.13 -9.16
N ALA A 130 0.41 -18.99 -8.46
CA ALA A 130 0.18 -17.70 -9.10
C ALA A 130 1.35 -17.33 -10.03
N ASP A 131 1.05 -16.80 -11.20
CA ASP A 131 2.03 -16.04 -11.98
C ASP A 131 2.19 -14.65 -11.35
N ILE A 132 3.37 -14.41 -10.76
CA ILE A 132 3.61 -13.23 -9.91
C ILE A 132 4.27 -12.14 -10.72
N LEU A 133 3.68 -10.93 -10.68
CA LEU A 133 4.33 -9.74 -11.19
C LEU A 133 5.57 -9.43 -10.33
N PRO A 134 6.78 -9.34 -10.91
CA PRO A 134 7.96 -8.94 -10.17
C PRO A 134 7.73 -7.59 -9.47
N PRO A 135 8.09 -7.45 -8.18
CA PRO A 135 7.85 -6.22 -7.42
C PRO A 135 8.41 -4.95 -8.09
N GLU A 136 9.51 -5.08 -8.82
CA GLU A 136 10.16 -3.98 -9.53
C GLU A 136 9.36 -3.44 -10.73
N GLU A 137 8.52 -4.29 -11.33
CA GLU A 137 7.65 -3.94 -12.46
C GLU A 137 6.31 -3.36 -12.00
N ALA A 138 5.97 -3.51 -10.72
CA ALA A 138 4.75 -2.96 -10.16
C ALA A 138 4.75 -1.43 -10.27
N CYS A 139 3.64 -0.84 -10.72
CA CYS A 139 3.50 0.61 -10.84
C CYS A 139 2.55 1.16 -9.78
N SER A 140 2.85 2.34 -9.29
CA SER A 140 2.00 3.08 -8.35
C SER A 140 2.27 4.57 -8.46
N THR A 141 1.36 5.38 -7.98
CA THR A 141 1.61 6.76 -7.60
C THR A 141 2.31 6.77 -6.25
N TYR A 142 3.24 7.69 -6.02
CA TYR A 142 4.02 7.78 -4.79
C TYR A 142 3.90 9.14 -4.14
N TYR A 143 3.84 9.12 -2.82
CA TYR A 143 4.19 10.19 -1.92
C TYR A 143 5.67 10.03 -1.57
N MET A 144 6.45 11.11 -1.69
CA MET A 144 7.87 11.12 -1.37
C MET A 144 8.20 12.34 -0.52
N ARG A 145 8.85 12.15 0.64
CA ARG A 145 9.34 13.24 1.48
C ARG A 145 10.86 13.18 1.58
N PHE A 146 11.48 14.34 1.35
CA PHE A 146 12.91 14.56 1.47
C PHE A 146 13.14 15.62 2.55
N MET A 147 14.07 15.36 3.47
CA MET A 147 14.59 16.37 4.37
C MET A 147 15.87 16.91 3.78
N VAL A 148 15.89 18.19 3.44
CA VAL A 148 16.98 18.77 2.66
C VAL A 148 17.52 20.07 3.28
N LYS A 149 18.74 20.44 2.89
CA LYS A 149 19.27 21.78 3.14
C LYS A 149 18.46 22.81 2.38
N ASP A 150 18.31 24.01 2.92
CA ASP A 150 17.63 25.13 2.24
C ASP A 150 18.62 25.88 1.33
N ASP A 151 19.09 25.18 0.32
CA ASP A 151 20.07 25.69 -0.63
C ASP A 151 19.47 25.87 -2.03
N PRO A 152 19.88 26.91 -2.78
CA PRO A 152 19.48 27.07 -4.17
C PRO A 152 19.87 25.87 -5.04
N GLY A 153 18.93 25.37 -5.85
CA GLY A 153 19.16 24.25 -6.77
C GLY A 153 18.71 22.88 -6.25
N VAL A 154 18.46 22.70 -4.95
CA VAL A 154 18.03 21.40 -4.38
C VAL A 154 16.75 20.88 -5.04
N LEU A 155 15.75 21.73 -5.25
CA LEU A 155 14.51 21.33 -5.93
C LEU A 155 14.77 20.88 -7.38
N ARG A 156 15.67 21.59 -8.10
CA ARG A 156 16.08 21.21 -9.46
C ARG A 156 16.72 19.83 -9.47
N ASP A 157 17.65 19.57 -8.56
CA ASP A 157 18.43 18.35 -8.53
C ASP A 157 17.55 17.13 -8.13
N LEU A 158 16.60 17.31 -7.18
CA LEU A 158 15.61 16.31 -6.84
C LEU A 158 14.66 16.01 -8.00
N SER A 159 14.12 17.06 -8.64
CA SER A 159 13.21 16.87 -9.78
C SER A 159 13.95 16.31 -11.01
N GLY A 160 15.21 16.67 -11.22
CA GLY A 160 16.07 16.10 -12.23
C GLY A 160 16.29 14.61 -12.04
N ALA A 161 16.65 14.17 -10.83
CA ALA A 161 16.85 12.77 -10.52
C ALA A 161 15.59 11.90 -10.72
N LEU A 162 14.40 12.45 -10.48
CA LEU A 162 13.12 11.80 -10.80
C LEU A 162 12.89 11.75 -12.32
N SER A 163 13.07 12.88 -12.99
CA SER A 163 12.90 13.02 -14.44
C SER A 163 13.81 12.08 -15.24
N ASP A 164 15.07 11.94 -14.84
CA ASP A 164 16.06 11.04 -15.46
C ASP A 164 15.63 9.56 -15.42
N GLN A 165 14.76 9.20 -14.49
CA GLN A 165 14.16 7.87 -14.40
C GLN A 165 12.74 7.81 -15.00
N GLY A 166 12.30 8.85 -15.70
CA GLY A 166 10.96 8.92 -16.30
C GLY A 166 9.84 9.12 -15.29
N VAL A 167 10.13 9.55 -14.07
CA VAL A 167 9.14 9.79 -13.02
C VAL A 167 8.66 11.24 -13.09
N SER A 168 7.38 11.44 -13.39
CA SER A 168 6.74 12.75 -13.45
C SER A 168 6.17 13.16 -12.10
N ILE A 169 6.38 14.41 -11.71
CA ILE A 169 5.86 15.00 -10.47
C ILE A 169 4.47 15.59 -10.76
N ALA A 170 3.46 15.17 -10.01
CA ALA A 170 2.10 15.68 -10.08
C ALA A 170 1.91 16.91 -9.18
N GLN A 171 2.51 16.90 -8.00
CA GLN A 171 2.43 17.98 -7.02
C GLN A 171 3.74 18.07 -6.22
N ALA A 172 4.11 19.28 -5.82
CA ALA A 172 5.22 19.53 -4.94
C ALA A 172 4.82 20.53 -3.86
N ILE A 173 5.20 20.26 -2.62
CA ILE A 173 4.99 21.16 -1.48
C ILE A 173 6.32 21.30 -0.73
N GLN A 174 6.66 22.56 -0.45
CA GLN A 174 7.72 22.93 0.48
C GLN A 174 7.07 23.74 1.59
N LYS A 175 7.15 23.26 2.83
CA LYS A 175 6.59 23.96 3.98
C LYS A 175 7.45 23.84 5.22
N GLY A 176 7.50 24.95 5.90
CA GLY A 176 8.18 25.04 7.19
C GLY A 176 9.70 24.99 7.04
N GLN A 177 10.35 25.37 8.12
CA GLN A 177 11.78 25.23 8.33
C GLN A 177 11.94 24.65 9.72
N SER A 178 12.77 23.62 9.88
CA SER A 178 13.08 23.03 11.18
C SER A 178 14.59 22.97 11.37
N GLU A 179 15.04 22.76 12.59
CA GLU A 179 16.46 22.51 12.86
C GLU A 179 16.99 21.28 12.09
N ALA A 180 16.10 20.36 11.71
CA ALA A 180 16.43 19.17 10.92
C ALA A 180 16.45 19.40 9.40
N GLY A 181 16.23 20.65 8.92
CA GLY A 181 16.16 21.00 7.51
C GLY A 181 14.76 21.36 7.02
N VAL A 182 14.60 21.47 5.72
CA VAL A 182 13.35 21.80 5.04
C VAL A 182 12.72 20.53 4.45
N PRO A 183 11.46 20.21 4.77
CA PRO A 183 10.75 19.10 4.12
C PRO A 183 10.29 19.52 2.72
N LEU A 184 10.74 18.78 1.71
CA LEU A 184 10.21 18.80 0.36
C LEU A 184 9.37 17.55 0.14
N VAL A 185 8.12 17.73 -0.23
CA VAL A 185 7.17 16.62 -0.45
C VAL A 185 6.69 16.63 -1.89
N PHE A 186 6.80 15.49 -2.54
CA PHE A 186 6.32 15.27 -3.89
C PHE A 186 5.24 14.21 -3.92
N MET A 187 4.24 14.44 -4.77
CA MET A 187 3.33 13.41 -5.27
C MET A 187 3.68 13.15 -6.73
N THR A 188 3.89 11.89 -7.10
CA THR A 188 4.25 11.53 -8.49
C THR A 188 3.01 11.14 -9.29
N HIS A 189 3.12 11.11 -10.61
CA HIS A 189 2.25 10.27 -11.44
C HIS A 189 2.61 8.80 -11.28
N GLU A 190 1.85 7.89 -11.92
CA GLU A 190 2.13 6.44 -11.86
C GLU A 190 3.53 6.16 -12.42
N ALA A 191 4.34 5.43 -11.65
CA ALA A 191 5.71 5.07 -11.99
C ALA A 191 6.04 3.65 -11.48
N PRO A 192 6.91 2.90 -12.16
CA PRO A 192 7.37 1.61 -11.69
C PRO A 192 8.24 1.73 -10.43
N VAL A 193 8.16 0.73 -9.56
CA VAL A 193 8.99 0.64 -8.34
C VAL A 193 10.48 0.79 -8.66
N SER A 194 10.94 0.16 -9.76
CA SER A 194 12.34 0.22 -10.20
C SER A 194 12.81 1.65 -10.48
N ALA A 195 11.99 2.49 -11.10
CA ALA A 195 12.31 3.89 -11.40
C ALA A 195 12.42 4.72 -10.12
N ILE A 196 11.45 4.58 -9.20
CA ILE A 196 11.47 5.25 -7.90
C ILE A 196 12.72 4.86 -7.10
N ARG A 197 13.04 3.55 -7.06
CA ARG A 197 14.21 3.06 -6.32
C ARG A 197 15.52 3.64 -6.88
N LYS A 198 15.69 3.66 -8.21
CA LYS A 198 16.87 4.24 -8.86
C LYS A 198 17.00 5.73 -8.59
N ALA A 199 15.89 6.49 -8.68
CA ALA A 199 15.89 7.91 -8.36
C ALA A 199 16.33 8.16 -6.90
N VAL A 200 15.73 7.45 -5.94
CA VAL A 200 16.09 7.56 -4.52
C VAL A 200 17.55 7.19 -4.26
N GLU A 201 18.07 6.14 -4.92
CA GLU A 201 19.48 5.75 -4.76
C GLU A 201 20.45 6.82 -5.33
N THR A 202 20.07 7.48 -6.42
CA THR A 202 20.84 8.62 -6.95
C THR A 202 20.84 9.78 -5.97
N MET A 203 19.69 10.16 -5.44
CA MET A 203 19.54 11.25 -4.47
C MET A 203 20.27 10.97 -3.14
N ARG A 204 20.35 9.70 -2.72
CA ARG A 204 21.00 9.30 -1.46
C ARG A 204 22.47 9.68 -1.39
N LYS A 205 23.12 9.89 -2.55
CA LYS A 205 24.53 10.27 -2.66
C LYS A 205 24.76 11.79 -2.58
N SER A 206 23.69 12.57 -2.47
CA SER A 206 23.75 14.02 -2.52
C SER A 206 23.96 14.63 -1.14
N ASP A 207 24.83 15.63 -1.03
CA ASP A 207 25.18 16.30 0.22
C ASP A 207 24.05 17.17 0.79
N PHE A 208 23.05 17.48 0.00
CA PHE A 208 21.89 18.26 0.43
C PHE A 208 20.83 17.41 1.15
N LEU A 209 20.88 16.08 1.05
CA LEU A 209 19.90 15.19 1.71
C LEU A 209 20.32 14.95 3.16
N LEU A 210 19.52 15.42 4.12
CA LEU A 210 19.80 15.36 5.55
C LEU A 210 19.30 14.09 6.24
N ALA A 211 18.36 13.37 5.59
CA ALA A 211 17.81 12.12 6.09
C ALA A 211 17.39 11.22 4.92
N PRO A 212 17.26 9.91 5.12
CA PRO A 212 16.74 9.00 4.11
C PRO A 212 15.39 9.46 3.58
N ALA A 213 15.19 9.36 2.26
CA ALA A 213 13.91 9.65 1.63
C ALA A 213 12.82 8.71 2.15
N ILE A 214 11.65 9.26 2.43
CA ILE A 214 10.45 8.50 2.77
C ILE A 214 9.60 8.36 1.51
N CYS A 215 9.16 7.15 1.21
CA CYS A 215 8.33 6.85 0.05
C CYS A 215 7.15 5.98 0.47
N TYR A 216 5.93 6.43 0.21
CA TYR A 216 4.72 5.65 0.41
C TYR A 216 3.92 5.56 -0.88
N ARG A 217 3.25 4.43 -1.08
CA ARG A 217 2.34 4.25 -2.20
C ARG A 217 1.08 5.06 -2.01
N VAL A 218 0.46 5.49 -3.11
CA VAL A 218 -0.85 6.13 -3.10
C VAL A 218 -1.84 5.19 -3.76
N MET A 219 -3.00 5.02 -3.13
CA MET A 219 -4.11 4.28 -3.71
C MET A 219 -4.84 5.18 -4.70
N GLY A 220 -4.73 4.85 -5.98
CA GLY A 220 -5.54 5.40 -7.06
C GLY A 220 -6.85 4.66 -7.22
#